data_7b4b1ba30550db872719e5359c2c9a16
#
_entry.id   7b4b1ba30550db872719e5359c2c9a16
#
_cell.length_a   1.000
_cell.length_b   1.000
_cell.length_c   1.000
_cell.angle_alpha   90.00
_cell.angle_beta   90.00
_cell.angle_gamma   90.00
#
_symmetry.space_group_name_H-M   'P 1'
#
loop_
_entity.id
_entity.type
_entity.pdbx_description
1 polymer ?
#
loop_
_entity_poly.entity_id
_entity_poly.type
_entity_poly.pdbx_seq_one_letter_code
_entity_poly.pdbx_strand_id
1 'polypeptide(L)'
;MALEMAVQTPQDVEAMRRLAAAGWGRRRIAKQLGCSPETVRKYLRQGGWQPYGKPCRNSVLDGQGEWLRQRFLAHRGNADVVRQELEHEKGICVSLRTVERAVEQWRRELHNATLATVRFETPPGRQLQADFGQCLVGIGGERVRVHLAVLTLGYSRRLLVRAFRSEKQEHWLAALEEGFRHWGGVPREVLMDNARALVSQHDPERQILVFAQRLEEFARYWAFKPRACRPYRARTKGKDERGVAYVKKNAIAGREFDSWAELEAHLVRWTREVADLRVHGTTGEAPLERFLREEVQALQPLEAKPSFLAEQELVRIVHSDCCVEVEANWYSAPQALIRQRVSVLVRDQQVLIRHGGRIVAEHERLRPGSRSRQVIDGHWEGLVPQRQRQEAVASLEPIKVAAAERKSRPVRSSELARPLAVYAEVAGEVAA
;
A
#
# COMPACT_ATOMS: atom_id res chain seq x y z
N MET A 1 -21.98 27.32 -53.10
CA MET A 1 -22.28 27.76 -51.73
C MET A 1 -23.44 26.91 -51.22
N ALA A 2 -23.17 25.89 -50.42
CA ALA A 2 -24.18 25.08 -49.79
C ALA A 2 -24.76 25.91 -48.62
N LEU A 3 -26.05 26.24 -48.68
CA LEU A 3 -26.78 26.79 -47.55
C LEU A 3 -26.83 25.73 -46.46
N GLU A 4 -26.09 25.93 -45.39
CA GLU A 4 -26.29 25.21 -44.13
C GLU A 4 -27.76 25.35 -43.73
N MET A 5 -28.48 24.24 -43.68
CA MET A 5 -29.87 24.22 -43.23
C MET A 5 -29.88 24.47 -41.73
N ALA A 6 -29.93 25.74 -41.33
CA ALA A 6 -30.07 26.13 -39.93
C ALA A 6 -31.37 25.53 -39.37
N VAL A 7 -31.24 24.81 -38.27
CA VAL A 7 -32.39 24.26 -37.53
C VAL A 7 -33.19 25.43 -36.97
N GLN A 8 -34.48 25.55 -37.41
CA GLN A 8 -35.34 26.66 -36.99
C GLN A 8 -35.62 26.56 -35.48
N THR A 9 -35.43 27.67 -34.77
CA THR A 9 -35.72 27.77 -33.34
C THR A 9 -37.21 27.98 -33.08
N PRO A 10 -37.71 27.72 -31.87
CA PRO A 10 -39.10 28.05 -31.49
C PRO A 10 -39.44 29.53 -31.79
N GLN A 11 -38.48 30.42 -31.60
CA GLN A 11 -38.64 31.85 -31.81
C GLN A 11 -38.79 32.19 -33.31
N ASP A 12 -38.04 31.50 -34.19
CA ASP A 12 -38.17 31.69 -35.65
C ASP A 12 -39.53 31.26 -36.16
N VAL A 13 -40.05 30.12 -35.61
CA VAL A 13 -41.36 29.63 -36.01
C VAL A 13 -42.48 30.53 -35.48
N GLU A 14 -42.34 31.11 -34.30
CA GLU A 14 -43.27 32.11 -33.77
C GLU A 14 -43.26 33.39 -34.64
N ALA A 15 -42.08 33.86 -35.07
CA ALA A 15 -41.95 34.98 -36.00
C ALA A 15 -42.61 34.66 -37.34
N MET A 16 -42.50 33.43 -37.89
CA MET A 16 -43.21 33.00 -39.10
C MET A 16 -44.72 33.15 -38.95
N ARG A 17 -45.26 32.72 -37.80
CA ARG A 17 -46.70 32.79 -37.51
C ARG A 17 -47.19 34.24 -37.42
N ARG A 18 -46.48 35.10 -36.70
CA ARG A 18 -46.83 36.53 -36.58
C ARG A 18 -46.82 37.24 -37.91
N LEU A 19 -45.80 37.01 -38.73
CA LEU A 19 -45.71 37.60 -40.08
C LEU A 19 -46.82 37.06 -40.99
N ALA A 20 -47.17 35.79 -40.93
CA ALA A 20 -48.27 35.21 -41.67
C ALA A 20 -49.64 35.82 -41.25
N ALA A 21 -49.87 36.00 -39.93
CA ALA A 21 -51.06 36.67 -39.42
C ALA A 21 -51.17 38.14 -39.85
N ALA A 22 -50.01 38.80 -40.04
CA ALA A 22 -49.93 40.16 -40.63
C ALA A 22 -50.09 40.19 -42.14
N GLY A 23 -50.53 39.10 -42.79
CA GLY A 23 -50.81 39.02 -44.20
C GLY A 23 -49.62 38.83 -45.14
N TRP A 24 -48.44 38.49 -44.61
CA TRP A 24 -47.27 38.28 -45.47
C TRP A 24 -47.32 36.95 -46.20
N GLY A 25 -46.96 36.98 -47.46
CA GLY A 25 -46.85 35.74 -48.24
C GLY A 25 -45.60 34.89 -47.88
N ARG A 26 -45.71 33.59 -48.02
CA ARG A 26 -44.66 32.59 -47.63
C ARG A 26 -43.28 32.94 -48.22
N ARG A 27 -43.15 33.38 -49.43
CA ARG A 27 -41.86 33.75 -50.05
C ARG A 27 -41.22 34.95 -49.36
N ARG A 28 -42.04 35.93 -48.95
CA ARG A 28 -41.58 37.12 -48.22
C ARG A 28 -41.09 36.79 -46.83
N ILE A 29 -41.84 35.96 -46.12
CA ILE A 29 -41.44 35.45 -44.79
C ILE A 29 -40.12 34.67 -44.87
N ALA A 30 -40.00 33.75 -45.84
CA ALA A 30 -38.81 32.98 -46.09
C ALA A 30 -37.56 33.83 -46.35
N LYS A 31 -37.69 34.86 -47.14
CA LYS A 31 -36.64 35.84 -47.44
C LYS A 31 -36.22 36.63 -46.18
N GLN A 32 -37.20 37.05 -45.37
CA GLN A 32 -36.96 37.83 -44.17
C GLN A 32 -36.25 37.00 -43.06
N LEU A 33 -36.56 35.69 -42.92
CA LEU A 33 -36.03 34.81 -41.88
C LEU A 33 -34.88 33.91 -42.38
N GLY A 34 -34.41 34.11 -43.61
CA GLY A 34 -33.27 33.38 -44.15
C GLY A 34 -33.53 31.87 -44.32
N CYS A 35 -34.77 31.43 -44.54
CA CYS A 35 -35.12 30.03 -44.67
C CYS A 35 -35.83 29.73 -46.02
N SER A 36 -36.12 28.45 -46.31
CA SER A 36 -36.85 28.09 -47.53
C SER A 36 -38.34 28.37 -47.38
N PRO A 37 -39.05 28.75 -48.48
CA PRO A 37 -40.53 28.90 -48.48
C PRO A 37 -41.26 27.64 -48.07
N GLU A 38 -40.65 26.46 -48.29
CA GLU A 38 -41.18 25.15 -47.91
C GLU A 38 -41.06 24.91 -46.39
N THR A 39 -40.00 25.44 -45.78
CA THR A 39 -39.84 25.44 -44.31
C THR A 39 -40.97 26.27 -43.67
N VAL A 40 -41.26 27.48 -44.20
CA VAL A 40 -42.36 28.34 -43.72
C VAL A 40 -43.70 27.59 -43.89
N ARG A 41 -43.95 26.97 -45.04
CA ARG A 41 -45.16 26.19 -45.30
C ARG A 41 -45.35 25.07 -44.31
N LYS A 42 -44.25 24.32 -44.01
CA LYS A 42 -44.25 23.21 -43.09
C LYS A 42 -44.70 23.67 -41.69
N TYR A 43 -44.05 24.69 -41.13
CA TYR A 43 -44.35 25.13 -39.76
C TYR A 43 -45.71 25.85 -39.65
N LEU A 44 -46.14 26.58 -40.66
CA LEU A 44 -47.49 27.15 -40.65
C LEU A 44 -48.58 26.10 -40.72
N ARG A 45 -48.35 24.99 -41.47
CA ARG A 45 -49.27 23.86 -41.58
C ARG A 45 -49.29 23.00 -40.30
N GLN A 46 -48.15 22.89 -39.63
CA GLN A 46 -48.01 22.15 -38.34
C GLN A 46 -48.55 22.93 -37.13
N GLY A 47 -48.96 24.17 -37.27
CA GLY A 47 -49.53 24.99 -36.20
C GLY A 47 -48.50 25.48 -35.18
N GLY A 48 -47.19 25.29 -35.40
CA GLY A 48 -46.14 25.74 -34.50
C GLY A 48 -44.86 24.91 -34.57
N TRP A 49 -43.91 25.24 -33.72
CA TRP A 49 -42.65 24.50 -33.60
C TRP A 49 -42.89 23.17 -32.89
N GLN A 50 -42.30 22.13 -33.38
CA GLN A 50 -42.24 20.83 -32.73
C GLN A 50 -40.78 20.40 -32.61
N PRO A 51 -40.37 19.83 -31.45
CA PRO A 51 -39.03 19.31 -31.28
C PRO A 51 -38.77 18.21 -32.31
N TYR A 52 -37.58 18.23 -32.87
CA TYR A 52 -37.17 17.19 -33.83
C TYR A 52 -37.14 15.82 -33.14
N GLY A 53 -38.09 14.97 -33.43
CA GLY A 53 -38.16 13.61 -32.94
C GLY A 53 -37.00 12.81 -33.51
N LYS A 54 -36.13 12.29 -32.66
CA LYS A 54 -35.13 11.28 -33.11
C LYS A 54 -35.91 10.05 -33.64
N PRO A 55 -35.61 9.56 -34.84
CA PRO A 55 -36.25 8.37 -35.33
C PRO A 55 -35.97 7.22 -34.39
N CYS A 56 -37.01 6.64 -33.76
CA CYS A 56 -36.91 5.38 -33.05
C CYS A 56 -36.66 4.26 -34.07
N ARG A 57 -35.42 3.78 -34.14
CA ARG A 57 -35.08 2.55 -34.86
C ARG A 57 -35.16 1.41 -33.84
N ASN A 58 -35.90 0.33 -34.19
CA ASN A 58 -35.92 -0.86 -33.39
C ASN A 58 -34.50 -1.40 -33.27
N SER A 59 -34.04 -1.60 -32.05
CA SER A 59 -32.73 -2.16 -31.76
C SER A 59 -32.84 -3.69 -31.73
N VAL A 60 -31.83 -4.40 -32.25
CA VAL A 60 -31.74 -5.86 -32.14
C VAL A 60 -31.72 -6.29 -30.65
N LEU A 61 -31.43 -5.38 -29.76
CA LEU A 61 -31.38 -5.58 -28.29
C LEU A 61 -32.70 -5.24 -27.59
N ASP A 62 -33.75 -4.86 -28.36
CA ASP A 62 -35.05 -4.54 -27.77
C ASP A 62 -35.63 -5.80 -27.10
N GLY A 63 -36.10 -5.67 -25.86
CA GLY A 63 -36.55 -6.79 -25.04
C GLY A 63 -35.46 -7.52 -24.25
N GLN A 64 -34.18 -7.25 -24.49
CA GLN A 64 -33.06 -7.88 -23.75
C GLN A 64 -32.55 -7.03 -22.58
N GLY A 65 -33.19 -5.91 -22.26
CA GLY A 65 -32.68 -4.94 -21.29
C GLY A 65 -32.39 -5.53 -19.91
N GLU A 66 -33.32 -6.32 -19.35
CA GLU A 66 -33.14 -6.91 -18.03
C GLU A 66 -32.03 -7.98 -18.01
N TRP A 67 -31.97 -8.82 -19.04
CA TRP A 67 -30.91 -9.81 -19.22
C TRP A 67 -29.53 -9.14 -19.32
N LEU A 68 -29.39 -8.10 -20.16
CA LEU A 68 -28.16 -7.32 -20.31
C LEU A 68 -27.72 -6.70 -18.98
N ARG A 69 -28.67 -6.15 -18.22
CA ARG A 69 -28.38 -5.55 -16.91
C ARG A 69 -27.84 -6.58 -15.92
N GLN A 70 -28.50 -7.73 -15.78
CA GLN A 70 -28.09 -8.80 -14.88
C GLN A 70 -26.69 -9.31 -15.21
N ARG A 71 -26.42 -9.60 -16.48
CA ARG A 71 -25.11 -10.08 -16.93
C ARG A 71 -24.02 -9.03 -16.77
N PHE A 72 -24.32 -7.78 -17.12
CA PHE A 72 -23.39 -6.67 -16.97
C PHE A 72 -22.96 -6.44 -15.50
N LEU A 73 -23.92 -6.57 -14.58
CA LEU A 73 -23.62 -6.48 -13.15
C LEU A 73 -22.86 -7.70 -12.63
N ALA A 74 -23.24 -8.91 -13.05
CA ALA A 74 -22.55 -10.15 -12.69
C ALA A 74 -21.08 -10.13 -13.13
N HIS A 75 -20.80 -9.63 -14.34
CA HIS A 75 -19.44 -9.49 -14.89
C HIS A 75 -18.75 -8.18 -14.52
N ARG A 76 -19.22 -7.49 -13.48
CA ARG A 76 -18.60 -6.26 -12.92
C ARG A 76 -18.36 -5.16 -13.96
N GLY A 77 -19.26 -5.05 -14.94
CA GLY A 77 -19.18 -4.02 -15.96
C GLY A 77 -18.38 -4.39 -17.23
N ASN A 78 -18.03 -5.65 -17.42
CA ASN A 78 -17.33 -6.12 -18.62
C ASN A 78 -18.31 -6.36 -19.78
N ALA A 79 -18.44 -5.38 -20.68
CA ALA A 79 -19.35 -5.43 -21.81
C ALA A 79 -18.94 -6.46 -22.89
N ASP A 80 -17.68 -6.85 -22.99
CA ASP A 80 -17.23 -7.82 -23.98
C ASP A 80 -17.66 -9.23 -23.61
N VAL A 81 -17.56 -9.59 -22.32
CA VAL A 81 -18.09 -10.87 -21.83
C VAL A 81 -19.62 -10.94 -22.05
N VAL A 82 -20.34 -9.87 -21.74
CA VAL A 82 -21.78 -9.78 -22.00
C VAL A 82 -22.10 -9.97 -23.49
N ARG A 83 -21.29 -9.42 -24.40
CA ARG A 83 -21.44 -9.65 -25.84
C ARG A 83 -21.27 -11.12 -26.23
N GLN A 84 -20.24 -11.79 -25.68
CA GLN A 84 -19.97 -13.21 -25.94
C GLN A 84 -21.12 -14.09 -25.44
N GLU A 85 -21.63 -13.83 -24.23
CA GLU A 85 -22.78 -14.57 -23.70
C GLU A 85 -24.07 -14.28 -24.49
N LEU A 86 -24.26 -13.05 -24.96
CA LEU A 86 -25.41 -12.66 -25.78
C LEU A 86 -25.42 -13.45 -27.12
N GLU A 87 -24.25 -13.60 -27.73
CA GLU A 87 -24.07 -14.41 -28.92
C GLU A 87 -24.33 -15.90 -28.65
N HIS A 88 -23.75 -16.42 -27.56
CA HIS A 88 -23.83 -17.86 -27.23
C HIS A 88 -25.22 -18.27 -26.69
N GLU A 89 -25.83 -17.51 -25.78
CA GLU A 89 -27.08 -17.89 -25.12
C GLU A 89 -28.33 -17.42 -25.87
N LYS A 90 -28.25 -16.33 -26.63
CA LYS A 90 -29.39 -15.72 -27.32
C LYS A 90 -29.28 -15.78 -28.84
N GLY A 91 -28.13 -16.19 -29.40
CA GLY A 91 -27.87 -16.17 -30.83
C GLY A 91 -27.84 -14.77 -31.45
N ILE A 92 -27.65 -13.69 -30.62
CA ILE A 92 -27.69 -12.32 -31.08
C ILE A 92 -26.26 -11.85 -31.30
N CYS A 93 -25.85 -11.75 -32.57
CA CYS A 93 -24.54 -11.21 -32.96
C CYS A 93 -24.62 -9.72 -33.17
N VAL A 94 -23.95 -8.97 -32.30
CA VAL A 94 -23.82 -7.49 -32.37
C VAL A 94 -22.38 -7.04 -32.08
N SER A 95 -22.05 -5.83 -32.55
CA SER A 95 -20.73 -5.28 -32.24
C SER A 95 -20.61 -4.95 -30.76
N LEU A 96 -19.37 -4.98 -30.20
CA LEU A 96 -19.08 -4.57 -28.83
C LEU A 96 -19.64 -3.16 -28.55
N ARG A 97 -19.48 -2.24 -29.50
CA ARG A 97 -19.97 -0.86 -29.39
C ARG A 97 -21.49 -0.76 -29.24
N THR A 98 -22.24 -1.73 -29.80
CA THR A 98 -23.70 -1.79 -29.65
C THR A 98 -24.06 -2.20 -28.22
N VAL A 99 -23.37 -3.19 -27.65
CA VAL A 99 -23.57 -3.60 -26.25
C VAL A 99 -23.13 -2.47 -25.31
N GLU A 100 -21.97 -1.85 -25.54
CA GLU A 100 -21.49 -0.73 -24.72
C GLU A 100 -22.50 0.43 -24.65
N ARG A 101 -23.16 0.76 -25.78
CA ARG A 101 -24.22 1.78 -25.80
C ARG A 101 -25.45 1.34 -25.01
N ALA A 102 -25.83 0.08 -25.11
CA ALA A 102 -26.99 -0.46 -24.41
C ALA A 102 -26.78 -0.48 -22.88
N VAL A 103 -25.54 -0.75 -22.42
CA VAL A 103 -25.21 -0.82 -20.98
C VAL A 103 -24.69 0.51 -20.41
N GLU A 104 -24.60 1.57 -21.20
CA GLU A 104 -24.02 2.86 -20.82
C GLU A 104 -24.66 3.47 -19.55
N GLN A 105 -25.99 3.35 -19.43
CA GLN A 105 -26.69 3.81 -18.23
C GLN A 105 -26.20 3.08 -17.00
N TRP A 106 -26.11 1.77 -17.02
CA TRP A 106 -25.65 0.97 -15.87
C TRP A 106 -24.16 1.13 -15.60
N ARG A 107 -23.38 1.39 -16.64
CA ARG A 107 -21.95 1.75 -16.49
C ARG A 107 -21.81 3.05 -15.70
N ARG A 108 -22.64 4.06 -15.99
CA ARG A 108 -22.67 5.31 -15.23
C ARG A 108 -23.15 5.10 -13.80
N GLU A 109 -24.17 4.27 -13.59
CA GLU A 109 -24.66 3.92 -12.26
C GLU A 109 -23.58 3.21 -11.43
N LEU A 110 -22.88 2.21 -12.01
CA LEU A 110 -21.73 1.55 -11.37
C LEU A 110 -20.61 2.54 -11.07
N HIS A 111 -20.29 3.41 -12.02
CA HIS A 111 -19.27 4.44 -11.84
C HIS A 111 -19.67 5.40 -10.72
N ASN A 112 -20.88 5.93 -10.74
CA ASN A 112 -21.41 6.81 -9.70
C ASN A 112 -21.48 6.09 -8.34
N ALA A 113 -21.89 4.82 -8.29
CA ALA A 113 -21.86 4.01 -7.09
C ALA A 113 -20.43 3.77 -6.58
N THR A 114 -19.45 3.69 -7.49
CA THR A 114 -18.03 3.63 -7.11
C THR A 114 -17.48 4.98 -6.66
N LEU A 115 -17.98 6.08 -7.19
CA LEU A 115 -17.62 7.44 -6.77
C LEU A 115 -18.36 7.89 -5.51
N ALA A 116 -19.57 7.37 -5.27
CA ALA A 116 -20.32 7.63 -4.06
C ALA A 116 -19.58 7.10 -2.83
N THR A 117 -18.73 7.93 -2.27
CA THR A 117 -17.98 7.66 -1.04
C THR A 117 -18.76 8.28 0.12
N VAL A 118 -19.29 7.43 1.00
CA VAL A 118 -19.66 7.90 2.33
C VAL A 118 -18.36 8.34 3.00
N ARG A 119 -18.15 9.64 3.14
CA ARG A 119 -16.98 10.18 3.85
C ARG A 119 -17.08 9.75 5.29
N PHE A 120 -16.25 8.81 5.68
CA PHE A 120 -16.14 8.37 7.06
C PHE A 120 -15.31 9.40 7.82
N GLU A 121 -15.95 10.25 8.59
CA GLU A 121 -15.27 11.09 9.56
C GLU A 121 -14.95 10.22 10.79
N THR A 122 -13.68 10.18 11.15
CA THR A 122 -13.24 9.50 12.38
C THR A 122 -13.31 10.47 13.53
N PRO A 123 -13.86 10.09 14.71
CA PRO A 123 -13.82 10.94 15.88
C PRO A 123 -12.40 11.32 16.31
N PRO A 124 -12.22 12.43 17.04
CA PRO A 124 -10.92 12.85 17.55
C PRO A 124 -10.23 11.72 18.33
N GLY A 125 -8.92 11.58 18.19
CA GLY A 125 -8.09 10.61 18.91
C GLY A 125 -8.36 9.13 18.60
N ARG A 126 -9.30 8.83 17.69
CA ARG A 126 -9.68 7.45 17.42
C ARG A 126 -8.69 6.71 16.54
N GLN A 127 -8.29 7.28 15.43
CA GLN A 127 -7.55 6.54 14.42
C GLN A 127 -6.36 7.32 13.87
N LEU A 128 -5.23 6.66 13.82
CA LEU A 128 -4.06 7.00 13.03
C LEU A 128 -4.02 6.13 11.80
N GLN A 129 -3.66 6.69 10.67
CA GLN A 129 -3.36 5.97 9.44
C GLN A 129 -1.85 6.05 9.20
N ALA A 130 -1.23 4.89 8.93
CA ALA A 130 0.19 4.78 8.66
C ALA A 130 0.42 4.10 7.30
N ASP A 131 1.20 4.73 6.45
CA ASP A 131 1.54 4.23 5.12
C ASP A 131 3.01 4.51 4.81
N PHE A 132 3.61 3.67 3.95
CA PHE A 132 4.94 3.89 3.40
C PHE A 132 4.86 4.16 1.90
N GLY A 133 5.67 5.08 1.45
CA GLY A 133 5.82 5.36 0.03
C GLY A 133 7.28 5.45 -0.36
N GLN A 134 7.64 4.93 -1.54
CA GLN A 134 9.01 4.98 -2.06
C GLN A 134 9.15 6.10 -3.08
N CYS A 135 10.28 6.80 -3.06
CA CYS A 135 10.69 7.73 -4.12
C CYS A 135 12.21 7.73 -4.30
N LEU A 136 12.66 8.20 -5.44
CA LEU A 136 14.08 8.48 -5.69
C LEU A 136 14.33 9.95 -5.38
N VAL A 137 15.32 10.22 -4.54
CA VAL A 137 15.70 11.56 -4.08
C VAL A 137 17.18 11.78 -4.40
N GLY A 138 17.54 12.96 -4.88
CA GLY A 138 18.94 13.37 -5.03
C GLY A 138 19.53 13.67 -3.65
N ILE A 139 20.57 12.92 -3.24
CA ILE A 139 21.25 13.12 -1.96
C ILE A 139 22.77 13.00 -2.22
N GLY A 140 23.52 14.08 -1.96
CA GLY A 140 24.96 14.12 -2.19
C GLY A 140 25.35 13.88 -3.65
N GLY A 141 24.50 14.31 -4.60
CA GLY A 141 24.70 14.12 -6.02
C GLY A 141 24.27 12.73 -6.56
N GLU A 142 23.82 11.82 -5.71
CA GLU A 142 23.38 10.47 -6.09
C GLU A 142 21.85 10.32 -5.98
N ARG A 143 21.27 9.43 -6.81
CA ARG A 143 19.83 9.07 -6.73
C ARG A 143 19.64 7.95 -5.74
N VAL A 144 19.16 8.30 -4.56
CA VAL A 144 18.94 7.37 -3.45
C VAL A 144 17.46 7.00 -3.35
N ARG A 145 17.18 5.70 -3.16
CA ARG A 145 15.81 5.24 -2.85
C ARG A 145 15.50 5.55 -1.39
N VAL A 146 14.50 6.36 -1.18
CA VAL A 146 14.01 6.78 0.14
C VAL A 146 12.62 6.17 0.37
N HIS A 147 12.43 5.61 1.56
CA HIS A 147 11.16 5.11 2.04
C HIS A 147 10.58 6.12 3.03
N LEU A 148 9.45 6.72 2.65
CA LEU A 148 8.78 7.75 3.44
C LEU A 148 7.68 7.12 4.26
N ALA A 149 7.83 7.09 5.59
CA ALA A 149 6.72 6.80 6.49
C ALA A 149 5.85 8.05 6.62
N VAL A 150 4.59 7.93 6.28
CA VAL A 150 3.59 9.01 6.39
C VAL A 150 2.51 8.58 7.35
N LEU A 151 2.43 9.27 8.47
CA LEU A 151 1.46 9.04 9.52
C LEU A 151 0.44 10.17 9.51
N THR A 152 -0.84 9.87 9.47
CA THR A 152 -1.91 10.88 9.40
C THR A 152 -2.98 10.61 10.44
N LEU A 153 -3.24 11.57 11.32
CA LEU A 153 -4.36 11.49 12.27
C LEU A 153 -5.70 11.58 11.52
N GLY A 154 -6.61 10.69 11.88
CA GLY A 154 -7.85 10.49 11.16
C GLY A 154 -8.84 11.65 11.24
N TYR A 155 -8.82 12.45 12.30
CA TYR A 155 -9.70 13.59 12.53
C TYR A 155 -9.11 14.90 12.03
N SER A 156 -7.99 15.35 12.60
CA SER A 156 -7.36 16.65 12.25
C SER A 156 -6.70 16.67 10.88
N ARG A 157 -6.35 15.50 10.35
CA ARG A 157 -5.48 15.36 9.16
C ARG A 157 -4.06 15.85 9.39
N ARG A 158 -3.68 16.04 10.65
CA ARG A 158 -2.31 16.35 11.00
C ARG A 158 -1.41 15.17 10.63
N LEU A 159 -0.33 15.44 9.95
CA LEU A 159 0.57 14.40 9.46
C LEU A 159 1.98 14.54 10.01
N LEU A 160 2.68 13.42 10.10
CA LEU A 160 4.11 13.33 10.33
C LEU A 160 4.73 12.54 9.18
N VAL A 161 5.87 13.01 8.68
CA VAL A 161 6.65 12.27 7.69
C VAL A 161 8.07 12.04 8.18
N ARG A 162 8.60 10.82 7.93
CA ARG A 162 9.99 10.44 8.22
C ARG A 162 10.58 9.66 7.07
N ALA A 163 11.87 9.82 6.87
CA ALA A 163 12.64 9.13 5.84
C ALA A 163 13.35 7.90 6.44
N PHE A 164 13.29 6.77 5.72
CA PHE A 164 13.98 5.54 6.09
C PHE A 164 14.67 4.93 4.88
N ARG A 165 15.67 4.08 5.13
CA ARG A 165 16.39 3.36 4.08
C ARG A 165 15.70 2.07 3.63
N SER A 166 14.68 1.60 4.38
CA SER A 166 13.90 0.41 4.06
C SER A 166 12.53 0.42 4.75
N GLU A 167 11.65 -0.50 4.38
CA GLU A 167 10.32 -0.71 5.00
C GLU A 167 10.30 -1.90 5.97
N LYS A 168 11.42 -2.16 6.65
CA LYS A 168 11.48 -3.22 7.66
C LYS A 168 10.59 -2.89 8.86
N GLN A 169 10.17 -3.93 9.59
CA GLN A 169 9.29 -3.79 10.76
C GLN A 169 9.81 -2.77 11.78
N GLU A 170 11.11 -2.76 12.05
CA GLU A 170 11.74 -1.81 12.96
C GLU A 170 11.48 -0.35 12.59
N HIS A 171 11.50 -0.03 11.29
CA HIS A 171 11.23 1.33 10.79
C HIS A 171 9.75 1.71 10.89
N TRP A 172 8.84 0.74 10.74
CA TRP A 172 7.42 0.96 11.02
C TRP A 172 7.18 1.31 12.49
N LEU A 173 7.77 0.53 13.40
CA LEU A 173 7.63 0.75 14.83
C LEU A 173 8.28 2.07 15.26
N ALA A 174 9.47 2.40 14.71
CA ALA A 174 10.14 3.67 14.96
C ALA A 174 9.31 4.87 14.51
N ALA A 175 8.74 4.81 13.30
CA ALA A 175 7.88 5.88 12.80
C ALA A 175 6.64 6.08 13.68
N LEU A 176 5.98 5.00 14.09
CA LEU A 176 4.80 5.05 14.96
C LEU A 176 5.14 5.65 16.33
N GLU A 177 6.21 5.19 16.97
CA GLU A 177 6.63 5.69 18.27
C GLU A 177 6.98 7.17 18.21
N GLU A 178 7.69 7.60 17.17
CA GLU A 178 7.99 9.01 16.96
C GLU A 178 6.74 9.84 16.72
N GLY A 179 5.75 9.30 16.00
CA GLY A 179 4.44 9.93 15.83
C GLY A 179 3.72 10.12 17.16
N PHE A 180 3.68 9.11 18.01
CA PHE A 180 3.06 9.21 19.34
C PHE A 180 3.72 10.28 20.20
N ARG A 181 5.07 10.35 20.19
CA ARG A 181 5.84 11.39 20.89
C ARG A 181 5.62 12.77 20.30
N HIS A 182 5.57 12.89 18.97
CA HIS A 182 5.32 14.15 18.27
C HIS A 182 3.97 14.76 18.60
N TRP A 183 2.92 13.93 18.75
CA TRP A 183 1.58 14.41 19.08
C TRP A 183 1.30 14.44 20.58
N GLY A 184 2.21 13.94 21.41
CA GLY A 184 2.03 13.88 22.86
C GLY A 184 0.97 12.89 23.31
N GLY A 185 0.61 11.91 22.48
CA GLY A 185 -0.40 10.93 22.83
C GLY A 185 -0.58 9.82 21.77
N VAL A 186 -1.30 8.77 22.16
CA VAL A 186 -1.51 7.56 21.37
C VAL A 186 -2.97 7.47 20.90
N PRO A 187 -3.24 7.29 19.60
CA PRO A 187 -4.60 7.05 19.10
C PRO A 187 -5.11 5.66 19.51
N ARG A 188 -6.42 5.49 19.59
CA ARG A 188 -6.99 4.18 19.99
C ARG A 188 -6.77 3.07 18.96
N GLU A 189 -6.67 3.41 17.69
CA GLU A 189 -6.47 2.48 16.59
C GLU A 189 -5.39 3.00 15.63
N VAL A 190 -4.55 2.10 15.12
CA VAL A 190 -3.61 2.39 14.04
C VAL A 190 -3.97 1.54 12.85
N LEU A 191 -4.40 2.18 11.76
CA LEU A 191 -4.71 1.54 10.49
C LEU A 191 -3.44 1.52 9.63
N MET A 192 -3.02 0.33 9.23
CA MET A 192 -1.81 0.08 8.45
C MET A 192 -2.15 -0.67 7.17
N ASP A 193 -1.30 -0.55 6.15
CA ASP A 193 -1.39 -1.43 4.99
C ASP A 193 -0.98 -2.86 5.37
N ASN A 194 -1.41 -3.85 4.56
CA ASN A 194 -1.04 -5.25 4.74
C ASN A 194 0.44 -5.50 4.34
N ALA A 195 1.35 -4.70 4.89
CA ALA A 195 2.77 -4.87 4.63
C ALA A 195 3.26 -6.22 5.22
N ARG A 196 4.02 -6.98 4.42
CA ARG A 196 4.61 -8.26 4.86
C ARG A 196 5.46 -8.13 6.12
N ALA A 197 5.97 -6.94 6.39
CA ALA A 197 6.74 -6.65 7.60
C ALA A 197 5.87 -6.66 8.88
N LEU A 198 4.55 -6.45 8.75
CA LEU A 198 3.63 -6.27 9.87
C LEU A 198 2.63 -7.41 10.02
N VAL A 199 2.43 -8.21 8.96
CA VAL A 199 1.43 -9.28 8.91
C VAL A 199 2.16 -10.61 8.71
N SER A 200 1.99 -11.54 9.63
CA SER A 200 2.58 -12.88 9.55
C SER A 200 1.73 -13.85 8.73
N GLN A 201 0.39 -13.69 8.77
CA GLN A 201 -0.53 -14.50 7.97
C GLN A 201 -1.72 -13.65 7.53
N HIS A 202 -2.05 -13.76 6.25
CA HIS A 202 -3.23 -13.12 5.67
C HIS A 202 -3.94 -14.08 4.73
N ASP A 203 -5.12 -14.56 5.14
CA ASP A 203 -6.02 -15.38 4.34
C ASP A 203 -7.33 -14.61 4.12
N PRO A 204 -7.53 -13.99 2.95
CA PRO A 204 -8.72 -13.19 2.66
C PRO A 204 -9.99 -14.03 2.60
N GLU A 205 -9.91 -15.31 2.20
CA GLU A 205 -11.07 -16.20 2.03
C GLU A 205 -11.60 -16.63 3.39
N ARG A 206 -10.71 -16.96 4.31
CA ARG A 206 -11.05 -17.34 5.69
C ARG A 206 -11.17 -16.15 6.63
N GLN A 207 -10.94 -14.92 6.15
CA GLN A 207 -10.90 -13.70 6.95
C GLN A 207 -9.90 -13.75 8.12
N ILE A 208 -8.83 -14.53 7.98
CA ILE A 208 -7.78 -14.65 8.99
C ILE A 208 -6.72 -13.60 8.70
N LEU A 209 -6.43 -12.77 9.69
CA LEU A 209 -5.34 -11.82 9.69
C LEU A 209 -4.58 -11.95 11.01
N VAL A 210 -3.31 -12.34 10.93
CA VAL A 210 -2.44 -12.45 12.09
C VAL A 210 -1.32 -11.43 11.94
N PHE A 211 -1.21 -10.53 12.89
CA PHE A 211 -0.11 -9.58 12.94
C PHE A 211 1.19 -10.27 13.40
N ALA A 212 2.32 -9.68 13.04
CA ALA A 212 3.60 -10.11 13.52
C ALA A 212 3.66 -9.90 15.05
N GLN A 213 4.18 -10.89 15.78
CA GLN A 213 4.21 -10.90 17.24
C GLN A 213 4.78 -9.60 17.83
N ARG A 214 5.88 -9.09 17.27
CA ARG A 214 6.51 -7.84 17.73
C ARG A 214 5.61 -6.61 17.55
N LEU A 215 4.76 -6.57 16.52
CA LEU A 215 3.76 -5.50 16.38
C LEU A 215 2.67 -5.63 17.45
N GLU A 216 2.25 -6.85 17.81
CA GLU A 216 1.26 -7.04 18.86
C GLU A 216 1.81 -6.66 20.24
N GLU A 217 3.08 -6.96 20.51
CA GLU A 217 3.79 -6.53 21.72
C GLU A 217 3.90 -5.00 21.79
N PHE A 218 4.27 -4.37 20.68
CA PHE A 218 4.32 -2.92 20.54
C PHE A 218 2.95 -2.27 20.75
N ALA A 219 1.91 -2.85 20.15
CA ALA A 219 0.53 -2.36 20.29
C ALA A 219 0.02 -2.46 21.72
N ARG A 220 0.37 -3.54 22.43
CA ARG A 220 0.06 -3.70 23.88
C ARG A 220 0.84 -2.70 24.72
N TYR A 221 2.13 -2.49 24.40
CA TYR A 221 2.98 -1.54 25.12
C TYR A 221 2.43 -0.12 25.05
N TRP A 222 2.04 0.34 23.84
CA TRP A 222 1.50 1.68 23.61
C TRP A 222 -0.03 1.76 23.76
N ALA A 223 -0.71 0.65 24.09
CA ALA A 223 -2.15 0.57 24.34
C ALA A 223 -3.03 0.99 23.14
N PHE A 224 -2.65 0.64 21.91
CA PHE A 224 -3.50 0.87 20.74
C PHE A 224 -3.93 -0.46 20.09
N LYS A 225 -4.99 -0.41 19.26
CA LYS A 225 -5.46 -1.55 18.49
C LYS A 225 -4.91 -1.49 17.06
N PRO A 226 -4.09 -2.44 16.61
CA PRO A 226 -3.66 -2.53 15.22
C PRO A 226 -4.84 -2.93 14.33
N ARG A 227 -4.94 -2.28 13.18
CA ARG A 227 -5.93 -2.55 12.12
C ARG A 227 -5.21 -2.65 10.80
N ALA A 228 -5.59 -3.63 9.99
CA ALA A 228 -5.12 -3.75 8.62
C ALA A 228 -6.21 -3.34 7.64
N CYS A 229 -5.80 -2.74 6.52
CA CYS A 229 -6.71 -2.42 5.43
C CYS A 229 -7.30 -3.71 4.84
N ARG A 230 -8.62 -3.75 4.64
CA ARG A 230 -9.26 -4.87 3.95
C ARG A 230 -8.83 -4.87 2.48
N PRO A 231 -8.41 -6.03 1.93
CA PRO A 231 -8.10 -6.15 0.51
C PRO A 231 -9.29 -5.70 -0.34
N TYR A 232 -9.02 -5.12 -1.50
CA TYR A 232 -10.01 -4.66 -2.48
C TYR A 232 -11.03 -3.60 -2.02
N ARG A 233 -10.88 -3.03 -0.84
CA ARG A 233 -11.63 -1.83 -0.44
C ARG A 233 -10.71 -0.59 -0.45
N ALA A 234 -10.34 -0.15 -1.64
CA ALA A 234 -9.56 1.08 -1.88
C ALA A 234 -10.16 2.34 -1.18
N ARG A 235 -11.44 2.27 -0.84
CA ARG A 235 -12.18 3.36 -0.20
C ARG A 235 -11.77 3.67 1.24
N THR A 236 -11.22 2.70 1.99
CA THR A 236 -10.70 2.93 3.34
C THR A 236 -9.34 3.61 3.33
N LYS A 237 -8.58 3.44 2.24
CA LYS A 237 -7.21 3.95 2.05
C LYS A 237 -7.15 5.33 1.37
N GLY A 238 -8.24 5.86 0.84
CA GLY A 238 -8.25 7.12 0.08
C GLY A 238 -7.77 8.36 0.83
N LYS A 239 -7.53 8.27 2.14
CA LYS A 239 -6.89 9.31 2.96
C LYS A 239 -5.36 9.21 2.91
N ASP A 240 -4.80 7.99 2.91
CA ASP A 240 -3.36 7.72 2.97
C ASP A 240 -2.66 7.88 1.62
N GLU A 241 -3.25 7.34 0.56
CA GLU A 241 -2.70 7.50 -0.80
C GLU A 241 -2.55 8.98 -1.17
N ARG A 242 -3.47 9.82 -0.70
CA ARG A 242 -3.37 11.28 -0.86
C ARG A 242 -2.26 11.87 0.02
N GLY A 243 -2.03 11.34 1.23
CA GLY A 243 -0.97 11.77 2.14
C GLY A 243 0.41 11.51 1.55
N VAL A 244 0.71 10.28 1.15
CA VAL A 244 1.97 9.90 0.50
C VAL A 244 2.19 10.67 -0.80
N ALA A 245 1.15 10.76 -1.65
CA ALA A 245 1.24 11.50 -2.91
C ALA A 245 1.48 13.00 -2.67
N TYR A 246 0.85 13.58 -1.65
CA TYR A 246 1.05 14.96 -1.26
C TYR A 246 2.49 15.21 -0.80
N VAL A 247 3.02 14.35 0.08
CA VAL A 247 4.43 14.45 0.54
C VAL A 247 5.38 14.36 -0.65
N LYS A 248 5.23 13.36 -1.52
CA LYS A 248 6.09 13.21 -2.70
C LYS A 248 6.06 14.43 -3.63
N LYS A 249 4.88 14.99 -3.88
CA LYS A 249 4.72 16.13 -4.80
C LYS A 249 5.15 17.46 -4.17
N ASN A 250 4.89 17.67 -2.89
CA ASN A 250 5.07 18.98 -2.25
C ASN A 250 6.36 19.08 -1.42
N ALA A 251 6.75 17.99 -0.73
CA ALA A 251 7.95 18.01 0.09
C ALA A 251 9.22 17.58 -0.67
N ILE A 252 9.11 16.69 -1.68
CA ILE A 252 10.28 16.05 -2.30
C ILE A 252 10.49 16.46 -3.76
N ALA A 253 9.43 16.50 -4.58
CA ALA A 253 9.57 16.69 -6.02
C ALA A 253 10.38 17.94 -6.38
N GLY A 254 11.40 17.76 -7.24
CA GLY A 254 12.26 18.84 -7.73
C GLY A 254 13.29 19.35 -6.71
N ARG A 255 13.48 18.64 -5.59
CA ARG A 255 14.48 19.01 -4.57
C ARG A 255 15.65 18.03 -4.56
N GLU A 256 16.81 18.56 -4.24
CA GLU A 256 18.04 17.81 -3.99
C GLU A 256 18.58 18.21 -2.61
N PHE A 257 19.27 17.28 -1.95
CA PHE A 257 19.79 17.46 -0.60
C PHE A 257 21.27 17.08 -0.56
N ASP A 258 22.07 17.80 0.19
CA ASP A 258 23.49 17.51 0.32
C ASP A 258 23.75 16.25 1.16
N SER A 259 22.85 15.95 2.08
CA SER A 259 22.96 14.79 2.97
C SER A 259 21.61 14.21 3.40
N TRP A 260 21.66 12.99 3.94
CA TRP A 260 20.48 12.38 4.57
C TRP A 260 19.93 13.21 5.73
N ALA A 261 20.81 13.79 6.55
CA ALA A 261 20.43 14.65 7.68
C ALA A 261 19.70 15.92 7.21
N GLU A 262 20.09 16.49 6.08
CA GLU A 262 19.39 17.63 5.49
C GLU A 262 17.99 17.26 5.00
N LEU A 263 17.83 16.10 4.34
CA LEU A 263 16.51 15.59 3.99
C LEU A 263 15.62 15.46 5.22
N GLU A 264 16.10 14.83 6.30
CA GLU A 264 15.34 14.70 7.55
C GLU A 264 14.97 16.05 8.16
N ALA A 265 15.92 16.97 8.24
CA ALA A 265 15.67 18.33 8.72
C ALA A 265 14.65 19.08 7.86
N HIS A 266 14.72 18.90 6.53
CA HIS A 266 13.75 19.47 5.60
C HIS A 266 12.34 18.91 5.86
N LEU A 267 12.18 17.59 6.01
CA LEU A 267 10.88 16.96 6.27
C LEU A 267 10.27 17.44 7.59
N VAL A 268 11.08 17.64 8.62
CA VAL A 268 10.63 18.20 9.91
C VAL A 268 10.13 19.63 9.73
N ARG A 269 10.90 20.49 9.07
CA ARG A 269 10.50 21.89 8.80
C ARG A 269 9.23 21.94 7.95
N TRP A 270 9.20 21.18 6.84
CA TRP A 270 8.05 21.13 5.94
C TRP A 270 6.78 20.67 6.66
N THR A 271 6.89 19.69 7.56
CA THR A 271 5.74 19.23 8.35
C THR A 271 5.15 20.36 9.19
N ARG A 272 6.01 21.12 9.88
CA ARG A 272 5.59 22.21 10.77
C ARG A 272 5.10 23.45 10.03
N GLU A 273 5.81 23.87 9.00
CA GLU A 273 5.61 25.15 8.32
C GLU A 273 4.62 25.08 7.17
N VAL A 274 4.45 23.89 6.57
CA VAL A 274 3.59 23.71 5.39
C VAL A 274 2.43 22.78 5.71
N ALA A 275 2.71 21.52 6.13
CA ALA A 275 1.69 20.53 6.28
C ALA A 275 0.70 20.80 7.42
N ASP A 276 1.20 21.31 8.55
CA ASP A 276 0.40 21.65 9.73
C ASP A 276 -0.47 22.90 9.52
N LEU A 277 0.02 23.87 8.73
CA LEU A 277 -0.61 25.19 8.59
C LEU A 277 -1.51 25.35 7.36
N ARG A 278 -1.38 24.47 6.34
CA ARG A 278 -2.21 24.57 5.14
C ARG A 278 -3.69 24.40 5.46
N VAL A 279 -4.56 25.11 4.76
CA VAL A 279 -5.98 24.81 4.78
C VAL A 279 -6.21 23.47 4.05
N HIS A 280 -6.69 22.46 4.78
CA HIS A 280 -6.89 21.12 4.24
C HIS A 280 -8.18 21.07 3.42
N GLY A 281 -8.10 20.70 2.14
CA GLY A 281 -9.22 20.76 1.19
C GLY A 281 -10.48 19.96 1.57
N THR A 282 -10.39 19.02 2.51
CA THR A 282 -11.57 18.24 2.97
C THR A 282 -12.18 18.85 4.23
N THR A 283 -11.36 19.33 5.16
CA THR A 283 -11.83 19.87 6.45
C THR A 283 -12.09 21.36 6.40
N GLY A 284 -11.51 22.08 5.45
CA GLY A 284 -11.60 23.54 5.35
C GLY A 284 -10.80 24.29 6.42
N GLU A 285 -10.04 23.59 7.25
CA GLU A 285 -9.30 24.13 8.39
C GLU A 285 -7.83 23.70 8.35
N ALA A 286 -6.98 24.40 9.08
CA ALA A 286 -5.59 23.99 9.26
C ALA A 286 -5.50 22.76 10.18
N PRO A 287 -4.72 21.71 9.81
CA PRO A 287 -4.59 20.51 10.63
C PRO A 287 -4.15 20.77 12.07
N LEU A 288 -3.24 21.71 12.28
CA LEU A 288 -2.74 22.06 13.62
C LEU A 288 -3.84 22.68 14.49
N GLU A 289 -4.63 23.62 13.95
CA GLU A 289 -5.72 24.26 14.71
C GLU A 289 -6.77 23.24 15.13
N ARG A 290 -7.18 22.38 14.20
CA ARG A 290 -8.16 21.32 14.46
C ARG A 290 -7.63 20.31 15.48
N PHE A 291 -6.33 19.98 15.42
CA PHE A 291 -5.67 19.11 16.39
C PHE A 291 -5.67 19.70 17.79
N LEU A 292 -5.24 20.95 17.94
CA LEU A 292 -5.14 21.61 19.23
C LEU A 292 -6.52 21.83 19.89
N ARG A 293 -7.55 22.10 19.07
CA ARG A 293 -8.89 22.36 19.55
C ARG A 293 -9.57 21.12 20.13
N GLU A 294 -9.40 19.97 19.49
CA GLU A 294 -10.23 18.79 19.82
C GLU A 294 -9.44 17.49 19.96
N GLU A 295 -8.43 17.23 19.10
CA GLU A 295 -7.84 15.90 19.00
C GLU A 295 -6.76 15.63 20.04
N VAL A 296 -5.98 16.64 20.43
CA VAL A 296 -4.92 16.49 21.43
C VAL A 296 -5.42 15.93 22.75
N GLN A 297 -6.59 16.37 23.21
CA GLN A 297 -7.21 15.94 24.48
C GLN A 297 -7.88 14.55 24.35
N ALA A 298 -8.19 14.13 23.13
CA ALA A 298 -8.83 12.85 22.85
C ALA A 298 -7.85 11.70 22.64
N LEU A 299 -6.57 12.00 22.47
CA LEU A 299 -5.49 11.00 22.45
C LEU A 299 -5.31 10.39 23.84
N GLN A 300 -4.91 9.12 23.88
CA GLN A 300 -4.52 8.48 25.13
C GLN A 300 -3.23 9.14 25.63
N PRO A 301 -3.07 9.42 26.94
CA PRO A 301 -1.88 10.07 27.48
C PRO A 301 -0.62 9.28 27.11
N LEU A 302 0.41 10.00 26.71
CA LEU A 302 1.72 9.44 26.54
C LEU A 302 2.36 9.32 27.93
N GLU A 303 2.23 8.17 28.57
CA GLU A 303 2.92 7.89 29.83
C GLU A 303 4.43 8.06 29.63
N ALA A 304 5.16 8.35 30.69
CA ALA A 304 6.63 8.46 30.67
C ALA A 304 7.29 7.07 30.48
N LYS A 305 6.86 6.37 29.41
CA LYS A 305 7.42 5.08 29.03
C LYS A 305 8.73 5.27 28.26
N PRO A 306 9.76 4.45 28.52
CA PRO A 306 10.94 4.40 27.66
C PRO A 306 10.55 4.05 26.22
N SER A 307 11.49 4.18 25.27
CA SER A 307 11.26 3.69 23.92
C SER A 307 11.09 2.16 23.91
N PHE A 308 10.08 1.67 23.23
CA PHE A 308 9.93 0.21 23.02
C PHE A 308 11.11 -0.35 22.21
N LEU A 309 11.74 0.49 21.41
CA LEU A 309 12.87 0.14 20.55
C LEU A 309 14.23 0.33 21.26
N ALA A 310 14.26 0.98 22.43
CA ALA A 310 15.48 1.21 23.17
C ALA A 310 16.12 -0.09 23.65
N GLU A 311 15.31 -1.13 23.83
CA GLU A 311 15.77 -2.45 24.22
C GLU A 311 15.27 -3.51 23.21
N GLN A 312 16.21 -4.10 22.48
CA GLN A 312 15.91 -5.24 21.61
C GLN A 312 16.51 -6.49 22.21
N GLU A 313 15.68 -7.40 22.65
CA GLU A 313 16.13 -8.71 23.11
C GLU A 313 16.16 -9.72 21.95
N LEU A 314 17.33 -10.31 21.71
CA LEU A 314 17.58 -11.27 20.64
C LEU A 314 18.08 -12.58 21.28
N VAL A 315 17.60 -13.71 20.79
CA VAL A 315 18.19 -15.00 21.15
C VAL A 315 19.23 -15.35 20.10
N ARG A 316 20.46 -15.64 20.55
CA ARG A 316 21.59 -16.02 19.68
C ARG A 316 22.25 -17.29 20.22
N ILE A 317 22.96 -17.96 19.35
CA ILE A 317 23.84 -19.07 19.72
C ILE A 317 25.26 -18.54 19.71
N VAL A 318 26.02 -18.80 20.76
CA VAL A 318 27.45 -18.46 20.79
C VAL A 318 28.20 -19.39 19.82
N HIS A 319 28.87 -18.79 18.84
CA HIS A 319 29.65 -19.52 17.84
C HIS A 319 30.97 -20.11 18.44
N SER A 320 31.64 -20.95 17.65
CA SER A 320 32.88 -21.60 18.05
C SER A 320 34.05 -20.63 18.28
N ASP A 321 33.93 -19.40 17.82
CA ASP A 321 34.87 -18.30 18.02
C ASP A 321 34.52 -17.44 19.25
N CYS A 322 33.68 -17.95 20.15
CA CYS A 322 33.17 -17.27 21.34
C CYS A 322 32.40 -15.96 21.02
N CYS A 323 31.81 -15.82 19.84
CA CYS A 323 31.10 -14.62 19.50
C CYS A 323 29.62 -14.88 19.18
N VAL A 324 28.81 -13.84 19.36
CA VAL A 324 27.44 -13.74 18.86
C VAL A 324 27.37 -12.66 17.80
N GLU A 325 26.59 -12.89 16.75
CA GLU A 325 26.36 -11.89 15.70
C GLU A 325 25.13 -11.03 16.03
N VAL A 326 25.33 -9.72 16.03
CA VAL A 326 24.26 -8.72 16.20
C VAL A 326 24.50 -7.59 15.22
N GLU A 327 23.49 -7.26 14.38
CA GLU A 327 23.55 -6.18 13.41
C GLU A 327 24.77 -6.25 12.47
N ALA A 328 25.12 -7.47 12.04
CA ALA A 328 26.32 -7.77 11.24
C ALA A 328 27.65 -7.39 11.92
N ASN A 329 27.68 -7.33 13.24
CA ASN A 329 28.87 -7.20 14.07
C ASN A 329 28.98 -8.40 15.01
N TRP A 330 30.19 -8.65 15.53
CA TRP A 330 30.46 -9.79 16.43
C TRP A 330 30.89 -9.31 17.80
N TYR A 331 30.26 -9.86 18.83
CA TYR A 331 30.51 -9.55 20.23
C TYR A 331 30.88 -10.80 20.98
N SER A 332 31.99 -10.78 21.72
CA SER A 332 32.47 -11.94 22.43
C SER A 332 31.60 -12.30 23.64
N ALA A 333 31.51 -13.58 23.94
CA ALA A 333 30.90 -14.14 25.12
C ALA A 333 31.85 -15.19 25.76
N PRO A 334 31.73 -15.50 27.06
CA PRO A 334 32.57 -16.49 27.69
C PRO A 334 32.60 -17.83 26.94
N GLN A 335 33.79 -18.43 26.80
CA GLN A 335 34.00 -19.67 26.07
C GLN A 335 33.12 -20.84 26.57
N ALA A 336 32.79 -20.85 27.88
CA ALA A 336 31.92 -21.87 28.47
C ALA A 336 30.52 -21.89 27.84
N LEU A 337 30.11 -20.84 27.13
CA LEU A 337 28.80 -20.69 26.50
C LEU A 337 28.81 -21.06 25.01
N ILE A 338 29.92 -21.57 24.47
CA ILE A 338 29.99 -22.03 23.07
C ILE A 338 28.86 -23.03 22.79
N ARG A 339 28.09 -22.82 21.68
CA ARG A 339 26.92 -23.59 21.24
C ARG A 339 25.71 -23.50 22.18
N GLN A 340 25.77 -22.68 23.22
CA GLN A 340 24.60 -22.37 24.04
C GLN A 340 23.80 -21.20 23.52
N ARG A 341 22.50 -21.19 23.83
CA ARG A 341 21.62 -20.07 23.55
C ARG A 341 21.78 -19.00 24.61
N VAL A 342 22.00 -17.80 24.19
CA VAL A 342 22.09 -16.60 25.04
C VAL A 342 21.07 -15.59 24.62
N SER A 343 20.57 -14.83 25.58
CA SER A 343 19.76 -13.63 25.30
C SER A 343 20.69 -12.44 25.14
N VAL A 344 20.54 -11.71 24.06
CA VAL A 344 21.32 -10.50 23.76
C VAL A 344 20.40 -9.30 23.77
N LEU A 345 20.60 -8.42 24.72
CA LEU A 345 19.87 -7.17 24.85
C LEU A 345 20.65 -6.06 24.16
N VAL A 346 20.09 -5.49 23.11
CA VAL A 346 20.68 -4.37 22.40
C VAL A 346 20.01 -3.09 22.89
N ARG A 347 20.81 -2.19 23.46
CA ARG A 347 20.44 -0.84 23.87
C ARG A 347 21.09 0.18 22.96
N ASP A 348 20.74 1.48 23.11
CA ASP A 348 21.24 2.56 22.24
C ASP A 348 22.76 2.54 22.08
N GLN A 349 23.49 2.36 23.19
CA GLN A 349 24.96 2.41 23.24
C GLN A 349 25.61 1.09 23.66
N GLN A 350 24.83 0.07 24.03
CA GLN A 350 25.35 -1.13 24.66
C GLN A 350 24.72 -2.41 24.10
N VAL A 351 25.50 -3.47 24.09
CA VAL A 351 25.08 -4.84 23.82
C VAL A 351 25.36 -5.68 25.06
N LEU A 352 24.31 -6.15 25.72
CA LEU A 352 24.40 -6.99 26.92
C LEU A 352 24.07 -8.43 26.56
N ILE A 353 24.97 -9.35 26.85
CA ILE A 353 24.74 -10.79 26.67
C ILE A 353 24.35 -11.39 27.99
N ARG A 354 23.23 -12.11 28.03
CA ARG A 354 22.67 -12.78 29.22
C ARG A 354 22.59 -14.27 29.02
N HIS A 355 22.89 -15.01 30.08
CA HIS A 355 22.69 -16.44 30.16
C HIS A 355 22.15 -16.81 31.54
N GLY A 356 21.09 -17.64 31.62
CA GLY A 356 20.46 -17.99 32.87
C GLY A 356 19.99 -16.81 33.72
N GLY A 357 19.55 -15.71 33.06
CA GLY A 357 19.09 -14.50 33.76
C GLY A 357 20.20 -13.56 34.25
N ARG A 358 21.49 -13.93 34.10
CA ARG A 358 22.64 -13.11 34.50
C ARG A 358 23.33 -12.48 33.31
N ILE A 359 23.81 -11.27 33.43
CA ILE A 359 24.68 -10.62 32.42
C ILE A 359 26.04 -11.31 32.46
N VAL A 360 26.47 -11.85 31.31
CA VAL A 360 27.74 -12.59 31.16
C VAL A 360 28.77 -11.81 30.32
N ALA A 361 28.31 -10.82 29.55
CA ALA A 361 29.16 -9.89 28.82
C ALA A 361 28.43 -8.57 28.59
N GLU A 362 29.20 -7.49 28.58
CA GLU A 362 28.75 -6.14 28.25
C GLU A 362 29.72 -5.51 27.26
N HIS A 363 29.17 -5.00 26.15
CA HIS A 363 29.96 -4.39 25.09
C HIS A 363 29.37 -3.04 24.72
N GLU A 364 30.22 -2.14 24.24
CA GLU A 364 29.78 -0.95 23.55
C GLU A 364 29.18 -1.33 22.19
N ARG A 365 28.03 -0.76 21.81
CA ARG A 365 27.37 -1.07 20.54
C ARG A 365 28.15 -0.47 19.38
N LEU A 366 28.61 -1.32 18.49
CA LEU A 366 29.24 -0.92 17.24
C LEU A 366 28.20 -0.40 16.24
N ARG A 367 28.63 0.42 15.31
CA ARG A 367 27.78 0.92 14.23
C ARG A 367 27.15 -0.27 13.48
N PRO A 368 25.83 -0.33 13.32
CA PRO A 368 25.14 -1.40 12.59
C PRO A 368 25.71 -1.59 11.18
N GLY A 369 26.02 -2.82 10.80
CA GLY A 369 26.54 -3.16 9.49
C GLY A 369 28.04 -2.90 9.28
N SER A 370 28.80 -2.48 10.30
CA SER A 370 30.23 -2.19 10.16
C SER A 370 31.11 -3.43 9.99
N ARG A 371 30.54 -4.64 10.19
CA ARG A 371 31.23 -5.93 10.15
C ARG A 371 32.48 -5.98 11.06
N SER A 372 32.42 -5.24 12.15
CA SER A 372 33.49 -5.14 13.13
C SER A 372 33.31 -6.16 14.24
N ARG A 373 34.37 -6.42 14.97
CA ARG A 373 34.38 -7.36 16.09
C ARG A 373 34.82 -6.64 17.36
N GLN A 374 34.11 -6.89 18.45
CA GLN A 374 34.47 -6.42 19.78
C GLN A 374 34.67 -7.61 20.73
N VAL A 375 35.87 -7.68 21.30
CA VAL A 375 36.31 -8.83 22.09
C VAL A 375 36.74 -8.36 23.47
N ILE A 376 36.34 -9.11 24.48
CA ILE A 376 36.87 -9.01 25.86
C ILE A 376 37.84 -10.16 26.02
N ASP A 377 39.11 -9.88 26.33
CA ASP A 377 40.20 -10.86 26.35
C ASP A 377 39.93 -12.01 27.34
N GLY A 378 39.33 -11.77 28.49
CA GLY A 378 38.93 -12.77 29.45
C GLY A 378 37.92 -13.80 28.92
N HIS A 379 37.24 -13.55 27.83
CA HIS A 379 36.31 -14.51 27.21
C HIS A 379 37.04 -15.64 26.46
N TRP A 380 38.34 -15.47 26.19
CA TRP A 380 39.18 -16.40 25.45
C TRP A 380 40.18 -17.11 26.35
N GLU A 381 40.17 -16.86 27.67
CA GLU A 381 41.03 -17.54 28.60
C GLU A 381 40.80 -19.07 28.54
N GLY A 382 41.88 -19.81 28.41
CA GLY A 382 41.85 -21.28 28.28
C GLY A 382 41.58 -21.82 26.88
N LEU A 383 41.40 -20.95 25.85
CA LEU A 383 41.37 -21.40 24.45
C LEU A 383 42.77 -21.77 23.97
N VAL A 384 42.93 -23.02 23.57
CA VAL A 384 44.16 -23.49 22.93
C VAL A 384 44.20 -22.92 21.49
N PRO A 385 45.27 -22.23 21.09
CA PRO A 385 45.44 -21.77 19.69
C PRO A 385 45.23 -22.90 18.70
N GLN A 386 44.66 -22.66 17.57
CA GLN A 386 44.30 -23.68 16.57
C GLN A 386 45.49 -24.56 16.13
N ARG A 387 46.69 -23.99 16.14
CA ARG A 387 47.92 -24.67 15.83
C ARG A 387 48.30 -25.75 16.90
N GLN A 388 48.12 -25.41 18.18
CA GLN A 388 48.38 -26.35 19.29
C GLN A 388 47.27 -27.41 19.39
N ARG A 389 46.06 -27.14 18.94
CA ARG A 389 44.97 -28.15 18.87
C ARG A 389 45.29 -29.20 17.79
N GLN A 390 45.85 -28.82 16.67
CA GLN A 390 46.24 -29.77 15.62
C GLN A 390 47.39 -30.69 16.10
N GLU A 391 48.34 -30.13 16.84
CA GLU A 391 49.42 -30.88 17.46
C GLU A 391 48.92 -31.82 18.59
N ALA A 392 48.01 -31.37 19.44
CA ALA A 392 47.39 -32.19 20.50
C ALA A 392 46.48 -33.30 19.95
N VAL A 393 45.77 -33.07 18.85
CA VAL A 393 44.99 -34.11 18.15
C VAL A 393 45.89 -35.10 17.42
N ALA A 394 47.00 -34.64 16.87
CA ALA A 394 48.00 -35.49 16.21
C ALA A 394 48.76 -36.37 17.21
N SER A 395 48.88 -35.96 18.49
CA SER A 395 49.52 -36.72 19.57
C SER A 395 48.62 -37.73 20.28
N LEU A 396 47.29 -37.71 19.98
CA LEU A 396 46.40 -38.76 20.46
C LEU A 396 46.65 -40.01 19.61
N GLU A 397 47.20 -41.07 20.24
CA GLU A 397 47.32 -42.39 19.60
C GLU A 397 45.92 -42.77 19.02
N PRO A 398 45.88 -43.31 17.80
CA PRO A 398 44.64 -43.75 17.21
C PRO A 398 44.06 -44.85 18.09
N ILE A 399 42.92 -44.61 18.74
CA ILE A 399 42.15 -45.65 19.38
C ILE A 399 41.93 -46.72 18.32
N LYS A 400 42.59 -47.89 18.50
CA LYS A 400 42.37 -49.08 17.68
C LYS A 400 40.92 -49.53 17.91
N VAL A 401 39.99 -48.91 17.24
CA VAL A 401 38.65 -49.45 17.09
C VAL A 401 38.83 -50.69 16.23
N ALA A 402 38.62 -51.88 16.81
CA ALA A 402 38.58 -53.14 16.09
C ALA A 402 37.67 -52.93 14.85
N ALA A 403 38.26 -53.13 13.71
CA ALA A 403 37.57 -52.98 12.43
C ALA A 403 36.46 -54.02 12.37
N ALA A 404 35.25 -53.66 12.80
CA ALA A 404 34.07 -54.35 12.36
C ALA A 404 33.99 -54.05 10.85
N GLU A 405 34.21 -55.08 10.05
CA GLU A 405 34.06 -55.01 8.59
C GLU A 405 32.69 -54.50 8.21
N ARG A 406 32.54 -53.18 8.10
CA ARG A 406 31.44 -52.60 7.34
C ARG A 406 31.80 -52.77 5.89
N LYS A 407 31.27 -53.82 5.27
CA LYS A 407 31.20 -53.92 3.80
C LYS A 407 30.41 -52.70 3.33
N SER A 408 31.16 -51.66 2.97
CA SER A 408 30.59 -50.51 2.26
C SER A 408 30.21 -50.97 0.86
N ARG A 409 28.96 -51.27 0.67
CA ARG A 409 28.36 -51.44 -0.67
C ARG A 409 28.50 -50.10 -1.38
N PRO A 410 29.21 -49.98 -2.49
CA PRO A 410 29.28 -48.73 -3.23
C PRO A 410 27.86 -48.42 -3.71
N VAL A 411 27.26 -47.36 -3.24
CA VAL A 411 25.99 -46.84 -3.75
C VAL A 411 26.30 -46.31 -5.17
N ARG A 412 25.85 -47.05 -6.18
CA ARG A 412 25.96 -46.60 -7.56
C ARG A 412 25.08 -45.35 -7.68
N SER A 413 25.64 -44.29 -8.23
CA SER A 413 24.94 -43.00 -8.47
C SER A 413 23.64 -43.15 -9.29
N SER A 414 23.46 -44.26 -9.99
CA SER A 414 22.28 -44.64 -10.76
C SER A 414 21.09 -45.08 -9.88
N GLU A 415 21.27 -45.44 -8.60
CA GLU A 415 20.17 -45.85 -7.72
C GLU A 415 19.43 -44.67 -7.09
N LEU A 416 19.99 -43.47 -7.15
CA LEU A 416 19.37 -42.22 -6.65
C LEU A 416 18.65 -41.41 -7.73
N ALA A 417 18.90 -41.68 -9.00
CA ALA A 417 18.25 -41.01 -10.11
C ALA A 417 16.97 -41.76 -10.50
N ARG A 418 15.83 -41.20 -10.24
CA ARG A 418 14.54 -41.71 -10.78
C ARG A 418 14.49 -41.47 -12.28
N PRO A 419 14.02 -42.42 -13.10
CA PRO A 419 13.85 -42.22 -14.52
C PRO A 419 12.94 -41.01 -14.81
N LEU A 420 13.26 -40.24 -15.82
CA LEU A 420 12.47 -39.06 -16.23
C LEU A 420 10.97 -39.36 -16.46
N ALA A 421 10.63 -40.59 -16.82
CA ALA A 421 9.26 -41.04 -16.95
C ALA A 421 8.41 -40.91 -15.68
N VAL A 422 9.01 -41.03 -14.49
CA VAL A 422 8.31 -40.85 -13.21
C VAL A 422 7.94 -39.38 -12.98
N TYR A 423 8.71 -38.44 -13.51
CA TYR A 423 8.38 -37.00 -13.41
C TYR A 423 7.33 -36.59 -14.44
N ALA A 424 7.24 -37.26 -15.58
CA ALA A 424 6.23 -37.04 -16.59
C ALA A 424 4.83 -37.53 -16.12
N GLU A 425 4.79 -38.60 -15.35
CA GLU A 425 3.54 -39.15 -14.77
C GLU A 425 2.97 -38.20 -13.70
N VAL A 426 3.82 -37.65 -12.82
CA VAL A 426 3.42 -36.68 -11.80
C VAL A 426 3.00 -35.33 -12.42
N ALA A 427 3.58 -34.93 -13.54
CA ALA A 427 3.21 -33.71 -14.26
C ALA A 427 1.90 -33.87 -15.05
N GLY A 428 1.51 -35.08 -15.40
CA GLY A 428 0.24 -35.40 -16.11
C GLY A 428 -0.98 -35.43 -15.19
N GLU A 429 -0.81 -35.71 -13.89
CA GLU A 429 -1.91 -35.69 -12.90
C GLU A 429 -2.28 -34.26 -12.43
N VAL A 430 -1.46 -33.24 -12.73
CA VAL A 430 -1.75 -31.82 -12.40
C VAL A 430 -2.48 -31.11 -13.54
N ALA A 431 -2.65 -31.74 -14.69
CA ALA A 431 -3.27 -31.17 -15.89
C ALA A 431 -4.63 -31.81 -16.28
N ALA A 432 -5.28 -32.56 -15.36
CA ALA A 432 -6.61 -33.13 -15.55
C ALA A 432 -7.64 -32.46 -14.60
#